data_c2357ca9ee1a6fd2572965137f0dd414
#
_entry.id   c2357ca9ee1a6fd2572965137f0dd414
#
_cell.length_a   1.000
_cell.length_b   1.000
_cell.length_c   1.000
_cell.angle_alpha   90.00
_cell.angle_beta   90.00
_cell.angle_gamma   90.00
#
_symmetry.space_group_name_H-M   'P 1'
#
loop_
_entity.id
_entity.type
_entity.pdbx_description
1 polymer ?
#
loop_
_entity_poly.entity_id
_entity_poly.type
_entity_poly.pdbx_seq_one_letter_code
_entity_poly.pdbx_strand_id
1 'polypeptide(L)'
;MPAAVPFPSPATSRRTLRGRPLARILQRESRFALFAAATLIAAFSPATYTRPVRQATAQAICFSAWQALPGYALLSVLAGAVLTHIVAVSAASYGLSHLALEAVVRVYVIELLPLVAALFVALRSGLDLLDRLAAERARGADFGTPMRFRQQVVPGVAGNLLAVIMLTLASGLLVLAVAYLVVYGVTPWGLADYTRLVGQVFDPVTAPTLLLKIFLFAVAVAVAPVAIVLDTPRRAASGSEMRVMARLLLLLVAIEGAVLMLLHF
;
A
#
# COMPACT_ATOMS: atom_id res chain seq x y z
N MET A 1 -2.75 17.57 29.82
CA MET A 1 -1.39 17.24 29.37
C MET A 1 -1.43 15.84 28.81
N PRO A 2 -1.34 15.60 27.51
CA PRO A 2 -1.27 14.25 26.95
C PRO A 2 0.12 13.69 27.15
N ALA A 3 0.20 12.44 27.62
CA ALA A 3 1.40 11.71 27.92
C ALA A 3 2.35 11.65 26.71
N ALA A 4 3.57 12.11 26.91
CA ALA A 4 4.64 12.01 25.91
C ALA A 4 4.97 10.54 25.69
N VAL A 5 4.76 10.04 24.49
CA VAL A 5 5.22 8.72 24.06
C VAL A 5 6.75 8.74 24.11
N PRO A 6 7.41 7.87 24.89
CA PRO A 6 8.86 7.85 24.98
C PRO A 6 9.45 7.34 23.66
N PHE A 7 10.13 8.22 22.92
CA PHE A 7 10.94 7.81 21.78
C PHE A 7 12.17 7.04 22.33
N PRO A 8 12.44 5.83 21.83
CA PRO A 8 13.63 5.11 22.21
C PRO A 8 14.87 5.86 21.71
N SER A 9 15.71 6.32 22.64
CA SER A 9 16.96 7.00 22.31
C SER A 9 17.91 6.01 21.62
N PRO A 10 18.66 6.41 20.59
CA PRO A 10 19.55 5.52 19.84
C PRO A 10 20.85 5.14 20.59
N ALA A 11 21.00 5.53 21.85
CA ALA A 11 22.31 5.52 22.54
C ALA A 11 22.53 4.40 23.57
N THR A 12 21.56 3.55 23.87
CA THR A 12 21.75 2.53 24.93
C THR A 12 21.46 1.12 24.44
N SER A 13 22.44 0.48 23.87
CA SER A 13 22.75 -0.95 24.02
C SER A 13 23.79 -1.42 23.00
N ARG A 14 25.04 -0.98 23.18
CA ARG A 14 26.19 -1.79 22.72
C ARG A 14 26.49 -2.85 23.77
N ARG A 15 25.60 -3.77 24.05
CA ARG A 15 25.95 -5.04 24.69
C ARG A 15 26.07 -6.11 23.61
N THR A 16 27.29 -6.50 23.39
CA THR A 16 27.77 -7.64 22.61
C THR A 16 26.99 -8.91 22.94
N LEU A 17 26.00 -9.22 22.10
CA LEU A 17 25.52 -10.57 21.96
C LEU A 17 26.08 -11.11 20.66
N ARG A 18 27.25 -11.75 20.77
CA ARG A 18 27.88 -12.62 19.76
C ARG A 18 27.06 -13.91 19.69
N GLY A 19 25.80 -13.82 19.27
CA GLY A 19 24.86 -14.92 19.23
C GLY A 19 24.01 -14.90 17.97
N ARG A 20 24.12 -15.96 17.19
CA ARG A 20 23.28 -16.49 16.12
C ARG A 20 22.73 -15.47 15.10
N PRO A 21 22.94 -15.67 13.80
CA PRO A 21 22.45 -14.78 12.74
C PRO A 21 20.93 -14.53 12.82
N LEU A 22 20.15 -15.49 13.32
CA LEU A 22 18.71 -15.39 13.56
C LEU A 22 18.36 -14.31 14.60
N ALA A 23 19.11 -14.18 15.71
CA ALA A 23 18.81 -13.14 16.70
C ALA A 23 19.03 -11.72 16.18
N ARG A 24 19.97 -11.54 15.25
CA ARG A 24 20.20 -10.25 14.59
C ARG A 24 19.08 -9.91 13.58
N ILE A 25 18.56 -10.90 12.89
CA ILE A 25 17.42 -10.74 11.99
C ILE A 25 16.18 -10.37 12.80
N LEU A 26 15.86 -11.12 13.86
CA LEU A 26 14.72 -10.85 14.73
C LEU A 26 14.79 -9.47 15.42
N GLN A 27 15.97 -9.05 15.88
CA GLN A 27 16.16 -7.70 16.44
C GLN A 27 16.00 -6.59 15.39
N ARG A 28 16.33 -6.87 14.14
CA ARG A 28 16.18 -5.93 13.05
C ARG A 28 14.70 -5.79 12.66
N GLU A 29 13.97 -6.90 12.58
CA GLU A 29 12.53 -6.89 12.30
C GLU A 29 11.72 -6.28 13.45
N SER A 30 12.11 -6.50 14.72
CA SER A 30 11.44 -5.86 15.85
C SER A 30 11.64 -4.34 15.88
N ARG A 31 12.82 -3.84 15.50
CA ARG A 31 13.05 -2.38 15.34
C ARG A 31 12.23 -1.81 14.19
N PHE A 32 12.19 -2.52 13.06
CA PHE A 32 11.35 -2.14 11.94
C PHE A 32 9.88 -2.02 12.37
N ALA A 33 9.35 -3.03 13.07
CA ALA A 33 7.98 -3.02 13.57
C ALA A 33 7.71 -1.89 14.57
N LEU A 34 8.66 -1.58 15.46
CA LEU A 34 8.54 -0.47 16.41
C LEU A 34 8.51 0.89 15.70
N PHE A 35 9.39 1.11 14.71
CA PHE A 35 9.38 2.35 13.92
C PHE A 35 8.13 2.45 13.06
N ALA A 36 7.66 1.33 12.50
CA ALA A 36 6.40 1.24 11.78
C ALA A 36 5.22 1.66 12.67
N ALA A 37 5.12 1.07 13.86
CA ALA A 37 4.07 1.40 14.83
C ALA A 37 4.13 2.86 15.29
N ALA A 38 5.32 3.38 15.60
CA ALA A 38 5.50 4.78 15.99
C ALA A 38 5.09 5.75 14.87
N THR A 39 5.41 5.42 13.63
CA THR A 39 5.05 6.22 12.45
C THR A 39 3.53 6.22 12.23
N LEU A 40 2.88 5.06 12.36
CA LEU A 40 1.43 4.94 12.25
C LEU A 40 0.72 5.69 13.37
N ILE A 41 1.14 5.52 14.63
CA ILE A 41 0.57 6.25 15.77
C ILE A 41 0.70 7.77 15.53
N ALA A 42 1.85 8.23 15.04
CA ALA A 42 2.05 9.64 14.71
C ALA A 42 1.15 10.10 13.56
N ALA A 43 0.96 9.28 12.52
CA ALA A 43 0.11 9.59 11.36
C ALA A 43 -1.39 9.62 11.71
N PHE A 44 -1.85 8.74 12.62
CA PHE A 44 -3.26 8.70 13.05
C PHE A 44 -3.58 9.61 14.24
N SER A 45 -2.57 10.20 14.90
CA SER A 45 -2.80 11.08 16.04
C SER A 45 -3.26 12.48 15.60
N PRO A 46 -4.46 12.95 16.00
CA PRO A 46 -4.94 14.29 15.65
C PRO A 46 -4.06 15.41 16.20
N ALA A 47 -3.36 15.18 17.32
CA ALA A 47 -2.41 16.12 17.90
C ALA A 47 -1.18 16.40 17.01
N THR A 48 -0.94 15.59 15.98
CA THR A 48 0.16 15.75 15.02
C THR A 48 -0.17 16.78 13.95
N TYR A 49 -1.45 17.00 13.64
CA TYR A 49 -1.89 17.86 12.52
C TYR A 49 -2.01 19.34 12.93
N THR A 50 -0.88 19.97 13.22
CA THR A 50 -0.79 21.44 13.30
C THR A 50 -1.04 22.05 11.93
N ARG A 51 -1.38 23.37 11.86
CA ARG A 51 -1.65 24.06 10.58
C ARG A 51 -0.60 23.78 9.49
N PRO A 52 0.73 23.91 9.74
CA PRO A 52 1.74 23.65 8.72
C PRO A 52 1.80 22.17 8.30
N VAL A 53 1.64 21.24 9.24
CA VAL A 53 1.64 19.79 8.93
C VAL A 53 0.41 19.41 8.10
N ARG A 54 -0.75 20.00 8.38
CA ARG A 54 -1.98 19.75 7.61
C ARG A 54 -1.86 20.23 6.17
N GLN A 55 -1.28 21.40 5.94
CA GLN A 55 -1.04 21.90 4.57
C GLN A 55 -0.04 21.03 3.82
N ALA A 56 1.07 20.66 4.45
CA ALA A 56 2.06 19.76 3.85
C ALA A 56 1.47 18.38 3.55
N THR A 57 0.61 17.84 4.43
CA THR A 57 -0.07 16.56 4.22
C THR A 57 -1.08 16.66 3.07
N ALA A 58 -1.87 17.73 2.99
CA ALA A 58 -2.80 17.91 1.88
C ALA A 58 -2.08 18.02 0.53
N GLN A 59 -0.96 18.72 0.46
CA GLN A 59 -0.12 18.79 -0.73
C GLN A 59 0.49 17.43 -1.08
N ALA A 60 0.99 16.69 -0.09
CA ALA A 60 1.55 15.36 -0.32
C ALA A 60 0.49 14.38 -0.84
N ILE A 61 -0.73 14.40 -0.29
CA ILE A 61 -1.86 13.59 -0.75
C ILE A 61 -2.22 13.95 -2.20
N CYS A 62 -2.38 15.26 -2.47
CA CYS A 62 -2.72 15.74 -3.81
C CYS A 62 -1.64 15.32 -4.83
N PHE A 63 -0.37 15.49 -4.50
CA PHE A 63 0.73 15.10 -5.37
C PHE A 63 0.81 13.59 -5.59
N SER A 64 0.75 12.79 -4.51
CA SER A 64 0.89 11.33 -4.59
C SER A 64 -0.32 10.65 -5.23
N ALA A 65 -1.56 11.06 -4.87
CA ALA A 65 -2.77 10.42 -5.36
C ALA A 65 -3.21 10.99 -6.72
N TRP A 66 -3.39 12.29 -6.83
CA TRP A 66 -3.98 12.91 -8.03
C TRP A 66 -3.11 12.76 -9.28
N GLN A 67 -1.81 12.94 -9.14
CA GLN A 67 -0.89 12.82 -10.27
C GLN A 67 -0.66 11.36 -10.70
N ALA A 68 -0.81 10.41 -9.77
CA ALA A 68 -0.68 8.98 -10.05
C ALA A 68 -1.95 8.37 -10.63
N LEU A 69 -3.13 8.92 -10.26
CA LEU A 69 -4.44 8.36 -10.57
C LEU A 69 -4.71 8.18 -12.08
N PRO A 70 -4.52 9.18 -12.98
CA PRO A 70 -4.88 8.99 -14.39
C PRO A 70 -4.03 7.92 -15.08
N GLY A 71 -2.71 7.90 -14.83
CA GLY A 71 -1.83 6.90 -15.42
C GLY A 71 -2.13 5.49 -14.92
N TYR A 72 -2.33 5.32 -13.63
CA TYR A 72 -2.68 4.03 -13.06
C TYR A 72 -4.10 3.58 -13.46
N ALA A 73 -5.08 4.47 -13.45
CA ALA A 73 -6.44 4.18 -13.86
C ALA A 73 -6.49 3.70 -15.32
N LEU A 74 -5.79 4.39 -16.22
CA LEU A 74 -5.71 3.98 -17.63
C LEU A 74 -5.08 2.58 -17.76
N LEU A 75 -3.98 2.34 -17.07
CA LEU A 75 -3.31 1.03 -17.10
C LEU A 75 -4.21 -0.08 -16.55
N SER A 76 -4.88 0.15 -15.42
CA SER A 76 -5.76 -0.84 -14.79
C SER A 76 -7.03 -1.12 -15.61
N VAL A 77 -7.60 -0.09 -16.25
CA VAL A 77 -8.73 -0.22 -17.17
C VAL A 77 -8.36 -1.04 -18.40
N LEU A 78 -7.22 -0.72 -19.01
CA LEU A 78 -6.75 -1.46 -20.20
C LEU A 78 -6.47 -2.93 -19.87
N ALA A 79 -5.74 -3.19 -18.77
CA ALA A 79 -5.46 -4.54 -18.31
C ALA A 79 -6.74 -5.29 -17.92
N GLY A 80 -7.68 -4.62 -17.26
CA GLY A 80 -8.99 -5.17 -16.90
C GLY A 80 -9.83 -5.52 -18.12
N ALA A 81 -9.87 -4.65 -19.13
CA ALA A 81 -10.59 -4.90 -20.38
C ALA A 81 -10.03 -6.12 -21.11
N VAL A 82 -8.70 -6.18 -21.27
CA VAL A 82 -8.02 -7.31 -21.95
C VAL A 82 -8.26 -8.61 -21.19
N LEU A 83 -8.08 -8.61 -19.86
CA LEU A 83 -8.29 -9.80 -19.03
C LEU A 83 -9.75 -10.27 -19.08
N THR A 84 -10.71 -9.35 -18.96
CA THR A 84 -12.13 -9.66 -19.05
C THR A 84 -12.47 -10.28 -20.39
N HIS A 85 -11.95 -9.71 -21.49
CA HIS A 85 -12.18 -10.24 -22.83
C HIS A 85 -11.62 -11.64 -23.00
N ILE A 86 -10.35 -11.89 -22.58
CA ILE A 86 -9.71 -13.21 -22.66
C ILE A 86 -10.50 -14.24 -21.84
N VAL A 87 -10.87 -13.90 -20.60
CA VAL A 87 -11.61 -14.83 -19.74
C VAL A 87 -13.01 -15.10 -20.28
N ALA A 88 -13.71 -14.07 -20.77
CA ALA A 88 -15.04 -14.23 -21.35
C ALA A 88 -15.04 -15.13 -22.58
N VAL A 89 -14.10 -14.95 -23.52
CA VAL A 89 -13.97 -15.81 -24.71
C VAL A 89 -13.58 -17.21 -24.34
N SER A 90 -12.62 -17.38 -23.42
CA SER A 90 -12.19 -18.70 -22.96
C SER A 90 -13.33 -19.46 -22.27
N ALA A 91 -14.04 -18.80 -21.36
CA ALA A 91 -15.16 -19.43 -20.64
C ALA A 91 -16.32 -19.79 -21.56
N ALA A 92 -16.59 -18.94 -22.57
CA ALA A 92 -17.61 -19.24 -23.58
C ALA A 92 -17.32 -20.54 -24.36
N SER A 93 -16.05 -20.80 -24.70
CA SER A 93 -15.64 -22.04 -25.41
C SER A 93 -15.87 -23.31 -24.57
N TYR A 94 -15.93 -23.18 -23.24
CA TYR A 94 -16.23 -24.29 -22.32
C TYR A 94 -17.69 -24.32 -21.82
N GLY A 95 -18.55 -23.42 -22.32
CA GLY A 95 -19.94 -23.31 -21.86
C GLY A 95 -20.10 -22.72 -20.45
N LEU A 96 -19.07 -22.08 -19.91
CA LEU A 96 -18.99 -21.56 -18.54
C LEU A 96 -19.06 -20.03 -18.49
N SER A 97 -19.75 -19.41 -19.46
CA SER A 97 -19.81 -17.94 -19.61
C SER A 97 -20.29 -17.18 -18.37
N HIS A 98 -21.15 -17.80 -17.55
CA HIS A 98 -21.66 -17.22 -16.31
C HIS A 98 -20.57 -17.13 -15.20
N LEU A 99 -19.58 -18.00 -15.21
CA LEU A 99 -18.47 -17.99 -14.24
C LEU A 99 -17.33 -17.04 -14.66
N ALA A 100 -17.29 -16.63 -15.92
CA ALA A 100 -16.22 -15.77 -16.44
C ALA A 100 -16.11 -14.45 -15.68
N LEU A 101 -17.25 -13.79 -15.50
CA LEU A 101 -17.30 -12.48 -14.85
C LEU A 101 -17.00 -12.57 -13.35
N GLU A 102 -17.52 -13.61 -12.69
CA GLU A 102 -17.20 -13.89 -11.29
C GLU A 102 -15.70 -14.09 -11.08
N ALA A 103 -15.06 -14.90 -11.94
CA ALA A 103 -13.64 -15.16 -11.90
C ALA A 103 -12.81 -13.87 -12.08
N VAL A 104 -13.20 -13.00 -13.03
CA VAL A 104 -12.53 -11.72 -13.26
C VAL A 104 -12.65 -10.81 -12.03
N VAL A 105 -13.85 -10.65 -11.47
CA VAL A 105 -14.05 -9.81 -10.29
C VAL A 105 -13.26 -10.34 -9.11
N ARG A 106 -13.31 -11.64 -8.85
CA ARG A 106 -12.61 -12.27 -7.73
C ARG A 106 -11.09 -12.19 -7.87
N VAL A 107 -10.54 -12.60 -9.00
CA VAL A 107 -9.09 -12.67 -9.17
C VAL A 107 -8.48 -11.31 -9.48
N TYR A 108 -9.07 -10.55 -10.41
CA TYR A 108 -8.46 -9.29 -10.83
C TYR A 108 -8.76 -8.15 -9.86
N VAL A 109 -10.05 -7.93 -9.51
CA VAL A 109 -10.42 -6.77 -8.69
C VAL A 109 -10.05 -6.98 -7.21
N ILE A 110 -10.25 -8.18 -6.68
CA ILE A 110 -10.02 -8.44 -5.24
C ILE A 110 -8.55 -8.79 -4.96
N GLU A 111 -7.89 -9.58 -5.84
CA GLU A 111 -6.52 -10.04 -5.58
C GLU A 111 -5.46 -9.17 -6.23
N LEU A 112 -5.47 -9.02 -7.55
CA LEU A 112 -4.39 -8.39 -8.30
C LEU A 112 -4.39 -6.87 -8.19
N LEU A 113 -5.53 -6.22 -8.25
CA LEU A 113 -5.62 -4.77 -8.35
C LEU A 113 -5.08 -4.04 -7.11
N PRO A 114 -5.37 -4.45 -5.86
CA PRO A 114 -4.78 -3.85 -4.67
C PRO A 114 -3.25 -4.01 -4.63
N LEU A 115 -2.74 -5.19 -5.02
CA LEU A 115 -1.31 -5.49 -5.05
C LEU A 115 -0.58 -4.61 -6.06
N VAL A 116 -1.12 -4.49 -7.28
CA VAL A 116 -0.52 -3.67 -8.34
C VAL A 116 -0.61 -2.17 -8.00
N ALA A 117 -1.70 -1.71 -7.37
CA ALA A 117 -1.83 -0.35 -6.87
C ALA A 117 -0.77 -0.03 -5.81
N ALA A 118 -0.60 -0.92 -4.85
CA ALA A 118 0.42 -0.79 -3.81
C ALA A 118 1.83 -0.72 -4.40
N LEU A 119 2.15 -1.61 -5.35
CA LEU A 119 3.44 -1.62 -6.04
C LEU A 119 3.66 -0.35 -6.86
N PHE A 120 2.64 0.14 -7.56
CA PHE A 120 2.73 1.37 -8.35
C PHE A 120 3.02 2.59 -7.47
N VAL A 121 2.32 2.73 -6.35
CA VAL A 121 2.57 3.83 -5.39
C VAL A 121 3.94 3.69 -4.76
N ALA A 122 4.37 2.47 -4.43
CA ALA A 122 5.70 2.20 -3.89
C ALA A 122 6.81 2.64 -4.83
N LEU A 123 6.69 2.30 -6.12
CA LEU A 123 7.68 2.67 -7.14
C LEU A 123 7.72 4.17 -7.41
N ARG A 124 6.58 4.85 -7.37
CA ARG A 124 6.50 6.26 -7.72
C ARG A 124 6.77 7.17 -6.53
N SER A 125 5.93 7.12 -5.51
CA SER A 125 5.99 8.04 -4.38
C SER A 125 6.74 7.48 -3.17
N GLY A 126 6.86 6.16 -3.08
CA GLY A 126 7.64 5.49 -2.05
C GLY A 126 9.14 5.74 -2.23
N LEU A 127 9.66 5.66 -3.45
CA LEU A 127 11.06 5.99 -3.77
C LEU A 127 11.34 7.48 -3.56
N ASP A 128 10.45 8.36 -4.01
CA ASP A 128 10.56 9.81 -3.83
C ASP A 128 10.67 10.18 -2.33
N LEU A 129 9.85 9.55 -1.50
CA LEU A 129 9.91 9.73 -0.04
C LEU A 129 11.24 9.23 0.54
N LEU A 130 11.71 8.07 0.08
CA LEU A 130 12.99 7.50 0.47
C LEU A 130 14.14 8.48 0.18
N ASP A 131 14.21 9.00 -1.04
CA ASP A 131 15.29 9.89 -1.49
C ASP A 131 15.29 11.21 -0.72
N ARG A 132 14.11 11.79 -0.51
CA ARG A 132 13.96 13.00 0.32
C ARG A 132 14.46 12.78 1.75
N LEU A 133 14.03 11.70 2.40
CA LEU A 133 14.44 11.39 3.76
C LEU A 133 15.94 11.03 3.85
N ALA A 134 16.47 10.32 2.86
CA ALA A 134 17.91 10.01 2.79
C ALA A 134 18.76 11.27 2.61
N ALA A 135 18.34 12.20 1.74
CA ALA A 135 19.02 13.48 1.51
C ALA A 135 18.99 14.37 2.77
N GLU A 136 17.86 14.46 3.46
CA GLU A 136 17.72 15.18 4.72
C GLU A 136 18.66 14.60 5.79
N ARG A 137 18.71 13.29 5.89
CA ARG A 137 19.60 12.58 6.82
C ARG A 137 21.07 12.80 6.51
N ALA A 138 21.44 12.87 5.22
CA ALA A 138 22.79 13.18 4.77
C ALA A 138 23.20 14.61 5.13
N ARG A 139 22.26 15.57 5.11
CA ARG A 139 22.44 16.95 5.56
C ARG A 139 22.54 17.11 7.08
N GLY A 140 22.49 16.02 7.83
CA GLY A 140 22.59 16.04 9.29
C GLY A 140 21.25 16.19 10.03
N ALA A 141 20.13 16.03 9.34
CA ALA A 141 18.83 16.05 10.00
C ALA A 141 18.74 14.90 11.02
N ASP A 142 18.37 15.27 12.25
CA ASP A 142 18.10 14.31 13.32
C ASP A 142 16.58 14.11 13.44
N PHE A 143 16.13 12.94 13.01
CA PHE A 143 14.72 12.53 13.12
C PHE A 143 14.35 12.05 14.53
N GLY A 144 15.29 12.10 15.49
CA GLY A 144 15.05 11.78 16.90
C GLY A 144 14.20 12.84 17.63
N THR A 145 14.07 14.05 17.08
CA THR A 145 13.19 15.09 17.65
C THR A 145 11.75 14.91 17.14
N PRO A 146 10.76 14.78 18.05
CA PRO A 146 9.37 14.52 17.68
C PRO A 146 8.78 15.59 16.74
N MET A 147 9.26 16.83 16.85
CA MET A 147 8.79 17.95 16.01
C MET A 147 9.21 17.79 14.55
N ARG A 148 10.48 17.45 14.28
CA ARG A 148 11.00 17.26 12.92
C ARG A 148 10.42 16.00 12.28
N PHE A 149 10.29 14.93 13.05
CA PHE A 149 9.65 13.70 12.58
C PHE A 149 8.22 13.96 12.08
N ARG A 150 7.42 14.71 12.87
CA ARG A 150 6.04 15.08 12.50
C ARG A 150 5.97 15.95 11.25
N GLN A 151 6.91 16.86 11.06
CA GLN A 151 6.87 17.80 9.93
C GLN A 151 7.38 17.19 8.63
N GLN A 152 8.34 16.28 8.69
CA GLN A 152 9.04 15.74 7.50
C GLN A 152 8.56 14.35 7.10
N VAL A 153 8.23 13.49 8.06
CA VAL A 153 7.87 12.09 7.79
C VAL A 153 6.36 11.90 7.63
N VAL A 154 5.57 12.46 8.55
CA VAL A 154 4.11 12.22 8.59
C VAL A 154 3.40 12.63 7.30
N PRO A 155 3.68 13.78 6.65
CA PRO A 155 3.00 14.15 5.40
C PRO A 155 3.21 13.15 4.28
N GLY A 156 4.45 12.66 4.12
CA GLY A 156 4.78 11.66 3.09
C GLY A 156 4.11 10.30 3.34
N VAL A 157 4.13 9.85 4.59
CA VAL A 157 3.47 8.59 5.00
C VAL A 157 1.96 8.66 4.78
N ALA A 158 1.31 9.74 5.22
CA ALA A 158 -0.12 9.94 5.01
C ALA A 158 -0.48 10.06 3.52
N GLY A 159 0.38 10.71 2.73
CA GLY A 159 0.23 10.81 1.28
C GLY A 159 0.24 9.45 0.60
N ASN A 160 1.25 8.62 0.90
CA ASN A 160 1.36 7.27 0.33
C ASN A 160 0.23 6.34 0.77
N LEU A 161 -0.15 6.40 2.05
CA LEU A 161 -1.25 5.59 2.59
C LEU A 161 -2.56 5.88 1.86
N LEU A 162 -2.93 7.16 1.76
CA LEU A 162 -4.14 7.57 1.06
C LEU A 162 -4.05 7.33 -0.45
N ALA A 163 -2.87 7.48 -1.06
CA ALA A 163 -2.69 7.19 -2.48
C ALA A 163 -3.02 5.73 -2.81
N VAL A 164 -2.53 4.76 -2.04
CA VAL A 164 -2.85 3.34 -2.26
C VAL A 164 -4.35 3.09 -2.16
N ILE A 165 -5.01 3.61 -1.11
CA ILE A 165 -6.45 3.43 -0.90
C ILE A 165 -7.24 4.05 -2.06
N MET A 166 -6.94 5.30 -2.42
CA MET A 166 -7.65 6.01 -3.49
C MET A 166 -7.42 5.37 -4.86
N LEU A 167 -6.19 4.98 -5.18
CA LEU A 167 -5.89 4.30 -6.44
C LEU A 167 -6.63 2.98 -6.55
N THR A 168 -6.59 2.16 -5.51
CA THR A 168 -7.25 0.85 -5.50
C THR A 168 -8.76 0.98 -5.66
N LEU A 169 -9.40 1.86 -4.88
CA LEU A 169 -10.85 2.03 -4.93
C LEU A 169 -11.31 2.65 -6.26
N ALA A 170 -10.65 3.71 -6.71
CA ALA A 170 -11.02 4.37 -7.96
C ALA A 170 -10.82 3.45 -9.18
N SER A 171 -9.68 2.76 -9.26
CA SER A 171 -9.42 1.82 -10.36
C SER A 171 -10.31 0.58 -10.29
N GLY A 172 -10.65 0.11 -9.08
CA GLY A 172 -11.60 -0.98 -8.88
C GLY A 172 -12.97 -0.68 -9.47
N LEU A 173 -13.50 0.50 -9.17
CA LEU A 173 -14.77 0.97 -9.73
C LEU A 173 -14.72 1.10 -11.26
N LEU A 174 -13.62 1.65 -11.79
CA LEU A 174 -13.44 1.79 -13.23
C LEU A 174 -13.34 0.44 -13.94
N VAL A 175 -12.59 -0.50 -13.36
CA VAL A 175 -12.46 -1.86 -13.91
C VAL A 175 -13.80 -2.60 -13.88
N LEU A 176 -14.58 -2.48 -12.81
CA LEU A 176 -15.93 -3.05 -12.77
C LEU A 176 -16.82 -2.47 -13.86
N ALA A 177 -16.80 -1.14 -14.07
CA ALA A 177 -17.55 -0.52 -15.14
C ALA A 177 -17.12 -1.01 -16.53
N VAL A 178 -15.82 -1.16 -16.75
CA VAL A 178 -15.28 -1.68 -18.03
C VAL A 178 -15.59 -3.16 -18.20
N ALA A 179 -15.52 -3.98 -17.17
CA ALA A 179 -15.91 -5.39 -17.23
C ALA A 179 -17.37 -5.55 -17.65
N TYR A 180 -18.25 -4.70 -17.13
CA TYR A 180 -19.64 -4.63 -17.60
C TYR A 180 -19.73 -4.32 -19.09
N LEU A 181 -19.04 -3.27 -19.56
CA LEU A 181 -19.06 -2.85 -20.97
C LEU A 181 -18.50 -3.92 -21.91
N VAL A 182 -17.48 -4.65 -21.50
CA VAL A 182 -16.87 -5.72 -22.31
C VAL A 182 -17.79 -6.92 -22.46
N VAL A 183 -18.53 -7.30 -21.39
CA VAL A 183 -19.38 -8.50 -21.39
C VAL A 183 -20.78 -8.23 -21.94
N TYR A 184 -21.42 -7.13 -21.52
CA TYR A 184 -22.82 -6.81 -21.85
C TYR A 184 -22.96 -5.70 -22.90
N GLY A 185 -21.87 -5.00 -23.21
CA GLY A 185 -21.93 -3.82 -24.07
C GLY A 185 -22.63 -2.64 -23.40
N VAL A 186 -23.22 -1.75 -24.20
CA VAL A 186 -23.94 -0.56 -23.73
C VAL A 186 -25.45 -0.86 -23.52
N THR A 187 -25.80 -2.08 -23.16
CA THR A 187 -27.19 -2.49 -23.01
C THR A 187 -27.64 -2.40 -21.55
N PRO A 188 -28.72 -1.68 -21.21
CA PRO A 188 -29.15 -1.55 -19.81
C PRO A 188 -29.75 -2.83 -19.23
N TRP A 189 -30.15 -3.79 -20.06
CA TRP A 189 -30.80 -5.03 -19.65
C TRP A 189 -29.92 -5.96 -18.81
N GLY A 190 -28.61 -5.96 -19.04
CA GLY A 190 -27.65 -6.78 -18.26
C GLY A 190 -27.28 -6.21 -16.90
N LEU A 191 -27.70 -4.97 -16.57
CA LEU A 191 -27.27 -4.29 -15.35
C LEU A 191 -27.77 -4.99 -14.08
N ALA A 192 -29.00 -5.50 -14.09
CA ALA A 192 -29.58 -6.19 -12.95
C ALA A 192 -28.83 -7.50 -12.63
N ASP A 193 -28.50 -8.28 -13.65
CA ASP A 193 -27.75 -9.54 -13.48
C ASP A 193 -26.31 -9.26 -13.06
N TYR A 194 -25.70 -8.24 -13.66
CA TYR A 194 -24.36 -7.79 -13.32
C TYR A 194 -24.24 -7.35 -11.86
N THR A 195 -25.12 -6.46 -11.41
CA THR A 195 -25.13 -5.96 -10.03
C THR A 195 -25.40 -7.06 -9.01
N ARG A 196 -26.25 -8.02 -9.36
CA ARG A 196 -26.50 -9.20 -8.54
C ARG A 196 -25.25 -10.06 -8.42
N LEU A 197 -24.55 -10.32 -9.52
CA LEU A 197 -23.32 -11.12 -9.54
C LEU A 197 -22.20 -10.43 -8.74
N VAL A 198 -21.99 -9.12 -8.98
CA VAL A 198 -21.00 -8.35 -8.20
C VAL A 198 -21.36 -8.36 -6.72
N GLY A 199 -22.65 -8.19 -6.36
CA GLY A 199 -23.10 -8.27 -4.99
C GLY A 199 -22.90 -9.64 -4.34
N GLN A 200 -22.91 -10.73 -5.10
CA GLN A 200 -22.60 -12.07 -4.59
C GLN A 200 -21.09 -12.25 -4.34
N VAL A 201 -20.23 -11.63 -5.16
CA VAL A 201 -18.77 -11.67 -4.95
C VAL A 201 -18.36 -10.81 -3.75
N PHE A 202 -18.99 -9.64 -3.58
CA PHE A 202 -18.75 -8.73 -2.45
C PHE A 202 -19.69 -9.07 -1.27
N ASP A 203 -19.62 -10.30 -0.82
CA ASP A 203 -20.36 -10.78 0.35
C ASP A 203 -19.87 -10.13 1.66
N PRO A 204 -20.57 -10.31 2.80
CA PRO A 204 -20.19 -9.75 4.10
C PRO A 204 -18.81 -10.20 4.61
N VAL A 205 -18.22 -11.25 4.06
CA VAL A 205 -16.90 -11.75 4.42
C VAL A 205 -15.83 -11.16 3.49
N THR A 206 -16.08 -11.18 2.19
CA THR A 206 -15.11 -10.74 1.17
C THR A 206 -14.87 -9.22 1.19
N ALA A 207 -15.92 -8.42 1.38
CA ALA A 207 -15.80 -6.97 1.38
C ALA A 207 -14.90 -6.42 2.52
N PRO A 208 -15.09 -6.81 3.81
CA PRO A 208 -14.19 -6.36 4.87
C PRO A 208 -12.77 -6.91 4.72
N THR A 209 -12.61 -8.12 4.17
CA THR A 209 -11.29 -8.70 3.90
C THR A 209 -10.54 -7.90 2.85
N LEU A 210 -11.20 -7.48 1.78
CA LEU A 210 -10.63 -6.58 0.78
C LEU A 210 -10.21 -5.25 1.40
N LEU A 211 -11.06 -4.63 2.23
CA LEU A 211 -10.71 -3.38 2.91
C LEU A 211 -9.52 -3.55 3.84
N LEU A 212 -9.47 -4.63 4.60
CA LEU A 212 -8.33 -4.97 5.45
C LEU A 212 -7.04 -5.14 4.63
N LYS A 213 -7.11 -5.84 3.50
CA LYS A 213 -6.01 -6.06 2.57
C LYS A 213 -5.49 -4.73 2.01
N ILE A 214 -6.38 -3.87 1.50
CA ILE A 214 -6.03 -2.53 1.01
C ILE A 214 -5.34 -1.72 2.11
N PHE A 215 -5.87 -1.76 3.33
CA PHE A 215 -5.29 -1.05 4.46
C PHE A 215 -3.89 -1.57 4.83
N LEU A 216 -3.70 -2.89 4.87
CA LEU A 216 -2.39 -3.50 5.14
C LEU A 216 -1.36 -3.14 4.07
N PHE A 217 -1.75 -3.15 2.79
CA PHE A 217 -0.88 -2.72 1.70
C PHE A 217 -0.54 -1.23 1.79
N ALA A 218 -1.53 -0.39 2.08
CA ALA A 218 -1.32 1.04 2.26
C ALA A 218 -0.33 1.34 3.39
N VAL A 219 -0.46 0.65 4.52
CA VAL A 219 0.45 0.73 5.66
C VAL A 219 1.85 0.26 5.26
N ALA A 220 1.97 -0.87 4.58
CA ALA A 220 3.27 -1.41 4.14
C ALA A 220 4.02 -0.42 3.25
N VAL A 221 3.35 0.13 2.23
CA VAL A 221 3.93 1.10 1.29
C VAL A 221 4.29 2.43 1.97
N ALA A 222 3.46 2.88 2.90
CA ALA A 222 3.69 4.14 3.60
C ALA A 222 4.87 4.08 4.58
N VAL A 223 5.05 2.95 5.26
CA VAL A 223 5.99 2.81 6.37
C VAL A 223 7.35 2.26 5.95
N ALA A 224 7.39 1.37 4.94
CA ALA A 224 8.62 0.71 4.53
C ALA A 224 9.77 1.67 4.16
N PRO A 225 9.57 2.75 3.37
CA PRO A 225 10.63 3.71 3.06
C PRO A 225 11.23 4.37 4.32
N VAL A 226 10.36 4.76 5.24
CA VAL A 226 10.75 5.43 6.50
C VAL A 226 11.59 4.50 7.38
N ALA A 227 11.12 3.28 7.59
CA ALA A 227 11.79 2.31 8.44
C ALA A 227 13.18 1.94 7.89
N ILE A 228 13.32 1.83 6.58
CA ILE A 228 14.60 1.51 5.94
C ILE A 228 15.59 2.67 6.06
N VAL A 229 15.15 3.92 5.85
CA VAL A 229 16.01 5.10 6.04
C VAL A 229 16.51 5.16 7.48
N LEU A 230 15.67 4.88 8.45
CA LEU A 230 16.03 4.91 9.86
C LEU A 230 16.98 3.77 10.27
N ASP A 231 16.86 2.58 9.66
CA ASP A 231 17.70 1.40 9.95
C ASP A 231 19.06 1.42 9.21
N THR A 232 19.19 2.19 8.13
CA THR A 232 20.39 2.21 7.29
C THR A 232 21.45 3.18 7.87
N PRO A 233 22.72 2.77 8.05
CA PRO A 233 23.80 3.67 8.45
C PRO A 233 24.00 4.80 7.43
N ARG A 234 24.31 6.03 7.92
CA ARG A 234 24.50 7.23 7.08
C ARG A 234 25.45 7.06 5.90
N ARG A 235 26.41 6.13 5.97
CA ARG A 235 27.43 5.88 4.93
C ARG A 235 27.03 4.87 3.86
N ALA A 236 25.87 4.19 3.97
CA ALA A 236 25.46 3.10 3.08
C ALA A 236 24.25 3.46 2.19
N ALA A 237 24.04 4.74 1.91
CA ALA A 237 22.87 5.23 1.16
C ALA A 237 22.90 4.84 -0.33
N SER A 238 24.07 4.63 -0.91
CA SER A 238 24.23 4.21 -2.31
C SER A 238 23.85 2.72 -2.47
N GLY A 239 22.83 2.42 -3.29
CA GLY A 239 22.31 1.07 -3.54
C GLY A 239 21.22 0.60 -2.57
N SER A 240 20.63 1.51 -1.79
CA SER A 240 19.53 1.18 -0.87
C SER A 240 18.20 0.93 -1.58
N GLU A 241 17.95 1.56 -2.72
CA GLU A 241 16.69 1.52 -3.47
C GLU A 241 16.26 0.10 -3.86
N MET A 242 17.16 -0.67 -4.45
CA MET A 242 16.85 -2.06 -4.84
C MET A 242 16.56 -2.95 -3.62
N ARG A 243 17.25 -2.75 -2.50
CA ARG A 243 16.98 -3.47 -1.25
C ARG A 243 15.63 -3.07 -0.63
N VAL A 244 15.27 -1.80 -0.76
CA VAL A 244 13.95 -1.30 -0.33
C VAL A 244 12.85 -1.94 -1.16
N MET A 245 13.00 -1.93 -2.48
CA MET A 245 12.03 -2.53 -3.40
C MET A 245 11.87 -4.02 -3.16
N ALA A 246 12.97 -4.77 -3.04
CA ALA A 246 12.93 -6.20 -2.77
C ALA A 246 12.23 -6.52 -1.44
N ARG A 247 12.50 -5.75 -0.38
CA ARG A 247 11.84 -5.93 0.93
C ARG A 247 10.37 -5.58 0.88
N LEU A 248 10.03 -4.49 0.20
CA LEU A 248 8.66 -4.05 0.07
C LEU A 248 7.84 -5.07 -0.73
N LEU A 249 8.39 -5.56 -1.85
CA LEU A 249 7.77 -6.62 -2.63
C LEU A 249 7.57 -7.89 -1.82
N LEU A 250 8.59 -8.34 -1.06
CA LEU A 250 8.50 -9.50 -0.19
C LEU A 250 7.42 -9.30 0.90
N LEU A 251 7.35 -8.10 1.48
CA LEU A 251 6.34 -7.78 2.49
C LEU A 251 4.93 -7.76 1.89
N LEU A 252 4.74 -7.22 0.69
CA LEU A 252 3.45 -7.24 -0.01
C LEU A 252 3.01 -8.68 -0.32
N VAL A 253 3.93 -9.52 -0.83
CA VAL A 253 3.64 -10.94 -1.11
C VAL A 253 3.36 -11.71 0.19
N ALA A 254 4.05 -11.40 1.28
CA ALA A 254 3.78 -12.02 2.58
C ALA A 254 2.38 -11.63 3.13
N ILE A 255 1.98 -10.37 2.99
CA ILE A 255 0.62 -9.91 3.36
C ILE A 255 -0.41 -10.63 2.50
N GLU A 256 -0.18 -10.74 1.17
CA GLU A 256 -1.06 -11.46 0.26
C GLU A 256 -1.27 -12.90 0.70
N GLY A 257 -0.17 -13.62 0.94
CA GLY A 257 -0.21 -15.01 1.41
C GLY A 257 -0.90 -15.16 2.77
N ALA A 258 -0.70 -14.24 3.70
CA ALA A 258 -1.34 -14.25 5.01
C ALA A 258 -2.85 -14.02 4.91
N VAL A 259 -3.30 -13.09 4.07
CA VAL A 259 -4.72 -12.82 3.85
C VAL A 259 -5.40 -13.99 3.15
N LEU A 260 -4.74 -14.60 2.14
CA LEU A 260 -5.25 -15.80 1.49
C LEU A 260 -5.37 -16.98 2.46
N MET A 261 -4.40 -17.18 3.35
CA MET A 261 -4.51 -18.20 4.40
C MET A 261 -5.69 -17.92 5.34
N LEU A 262 -5.89 -16.67 5.74
CA LEU A 262 -6.99 -16.29 6.63
C LEU A 262 -8.38 -16.56 6.02
N LEU A 263 -8.49 -16.48 4.68
CA LEU A 263 -9.73 -16.74 3.95
C LEU A 263 -10.04 -18.25 3.77
N HIS A 264 -9.01 -19.11 3.85
CA HIS A 264 -9.15 -20.56 3.61
C HIS A 264 -9.24 -21.38 4.90
N PHE A 265 -9.04 -20.76 6.06
CA PHE A 265 -9.23 -21.34 7.40
C PHE A 265 -10.44 -20.71 8.10
#